data_726361852e13526f3eeaaa2b2f3fc6a2
#
_entry.id   726361852e13526f3eeaaa2b2f3fc6a2
#
_cell.length_a   1.000
_cell.length_b   1.000
_cell.length_c   1.000
_cell.angle_alpha   90.00
_cell.angle_beta   90.00
_cell.angle_gamma   90.00
#
_symmetry.space_group_name_H-M   'P 1'
#
loop_
_entity.id
_entity.type
_entity.pdbx_description
1 polymer ?
#
loop_
_entity_poly.entity_id
_entity_poly.type
_entity_poly.pdbx_seq_one_letter_code
_entity_poly.pdbx_strand_id
1 'polypeptide(L)'
;MNGFSKLMLGTVQFGMRYGVANTTGKPSFEAAKSILKAAYDGGVTALDTAPEYGDSEELIGRALSELGLSERFKIVTKIPKLPAGCDAEKFIAESLEASLRRLRINRADAALLHAEVDFPYLDVLKSMVGRGLIEVAGVSLNTASHRDDGDVADCLQVPASLLDRRFDRCFGKGRHVFVRGAYMQGMLLMPEGKIFIPEVVERRRKLEKLGIPMAELALRFLFSKPGPKSILTGVETVDQLKENVRIAALPPLDENDLRKVEETAFPELPEMCVSPSFWSQYKKLHNIQ
;
A
#
# COMPACT_ATOMS: atom_id res chain seq x y z
N MET A 1 -8.81 17.40 2.32
CA MET A 1 -8.22 16.35 1.45
C MET A 1 -9.29 15.57 0.68
N ASN A 2 -9.91 16.19 -0.30
CA ASN A 2 -10.76 15.52 -1.27
C ASN A 2 -9.93 15.30 -2.53
N GLY A 3 -9.85 14.08 -3.05
CA GLY A 3 -9.23 13.85 -4.35
C GLY A 3 -8.36 12.60 -4.51
N PHE A 4 -8.10 11.83 -3.46
CA PHE A 4 -7.49 10.50 -3.65
C PHE A 4 -8.50 9.55 -4.29
N SER A 5 -8.11 8.88 -5.37
CA SER A 5 -8.93 7.83 -5.99
C SER A 5 -9.09 6.63 -5.04
N LYS A 6 -10.24 5.96 -5.13
CA LYS A 6 -10.56 4.78 -4.31
C LYS A 6 -9.53 3.65 -4.48
N LEU A 7 -9.03 3.46 -5.70
CA LEU A 7 -7.87 2.62 -6.00
C LEU A 7 -6.64 3.52 -6.07
N MET A 8 -5.54 3.14 -5.41
CA MET A 8 -4.24 3.81 -5.44
C MET A 8 -3.19 2.88 -6.05
N LEU A 9 -2.35 3.40 -6.90
CA LEU A 9 -1.26 2.62 -7.50
C LEU A 9 -0.04 2.65 -6.58
N GLY A 10 0.32 1.48 -6.04
CA GLY A 10 1.59 1.26 -5.35
C GLY A 10 2.71 1.11 -6.37
N THR A 11 3.82 1.78 -6.16
CA THR A 11 4.88 1.91 -7.19
C THR A 11 6.22 1.26 -6.81
N VAL A 12 6.26 0.46 -5.76
CA VAL A 12 7.49 -0.23 -5.35
C VAL A 12 8.07 -1.09 -6.49
N GLN A 13 7.22 -1.71 -7.31
CA GLN A 13 7.65 -2.50 -8.47
C GLN A 13 8.34 -1.66 -9.54
N PHE A 14 8.07 -0.36 -9.62
CA PHE A 14 8.73 0.53 -10.59
C PHE A 14 10.20 0.75 -10.27
N GLY A 15 10.59 0.65 -9.01
CA GLY A 15 11.97 0.85 -8.59
C GLY A 15 12.75 -0.43 -8.31
N MET A 16 12.07 -1.54 -7.99
CA MET A 16 12.74 -2.81 -7.65
C MET A 16 11.83 -4.01 -7.90
N ARG A 17 12.42 -5.20 -7.94
CA ARG A 17 11.64 -6.44 -7.90
C ARG A 17 10.98 -6.58 -6.53
N TYR A 18 9.67 -6.61 -6.48
CA TYR A 18 8.91 -6.67 -5.23
C TYR A 18 7.69 -7.59 -5.36
N GLY A 19 7.35 -8.27 -4.27
CA GLY A 19 6.23 -9.20 -4.17
C GLY A 19 6.62 -10.66 -4.39
N VAL A 20 6.05 -11.57 -3.58
CA VAL A 20 6.36 -13.01 -3.65
C VAL A 20 5.82 -13.66 -4.93
N ALA A 21 4.81 -13.05 -5.55
CA ALA A 21 4.22 -13.50 -6.81
C ALA A 21 4.90 -12.90 -8.05
N ASN A 22 5.80 -11.92 -7.89
CA ASN A 22 6.44 -11.25 -9.01
C ASN A 22 7.46 -12.17 -9.69
N THR A 23 7.15 -12.60 -10.91
CA THR A 23 8.02 -13.43 -11.75
C THR A 23 8.67 -12.65 -12.90
N THR A 24 8.22 -11.41 -13.17
CA THR A 24 8.66 -10.59 -14.30
C THR A 24 9.77 -9.60 -13.92
N GLY A 25 9.93 -9.34 -12.62
CA GLY A 25 10.91 -8.37 -12.12
C GLY A 25 10.40 -6.93 -12.17
N LYS A 26 11.34 -5.98 -12.24
CA LYS A 26 11.05 -4.55 -12.38
C LYS A 26 10.65 -4.25 -13.84
N PRO A 27 9.53 -3.55 -14.09
CA PRO A 27 9.16 -3.14 -15.45
C PRO A 27 10.17 -2.15 -16.03
N SER A 28 10.29 -2.12 -17.35
CA SER A 28 11.05 -1.09 -18.03
C SER A 28 10.40 0.30 -17.85
N PHE A 29 11.15 1.37 -18.13
CA PHE A 29 10.61 2.74 -18.07
C PHE A 29 9.35 2.89 -18.94
N GLU A 30 9.36 2.39 -20.19
CA GLU A 30 8.21 2.51 -21.10
C GLU A 30 7.01 1.68 -20.62
N ALA A 31 7.24 0.53 -20.00
CA ALA A 31 6.17 -0.27 -19.40
C ALA A 31 5.55 0.46 -18.19
N ALA A 32 6.37 1.00 -17.30
CA ALA A 32 5.89 1.77 -16.15
C ALA A 32 5.15 3.05 -16.57
N LYS A 33 5.66 3.76 -17.60
CA LYS A 33 5.00 4.93 -18.19
C LYS A 33 3.64 4.55 -18.80
N SER A 34 3.55 3.41 -19.47
CA SER A 34 2.29 2.88 -20.01
C SER A 34 1.29 2.53 -18.90
N ILE A 35 1.78 1.97 -17.77
CA ILE A 35 0.96 1.70 -16.59
C ILE A 35 0.42 3.01 -16.00
N LEU A 36 1.26 4.05 -15.84
CA LEU A 36 0.83 5.37 -15.34
C LEU A 36 -0.22 6.01 -16.24
N LYS A 37 -0.03 5.96 -17.57
CA LYS A 37 -1.02 6.45 -18.54
C LYS A 37 -2.35 5.69 -18.40
N ALA A 38 -2.32 4.36 -18.35
CA ALA A 38 -3.50 3.54 -18.17
C ALA A 38 -4.18 3.77 -16.81
N ALA A 39 -3.39 4.05 -15.75
CA ALA A 39 -3.91 4.42 -14.44
C ALA A 39 -4.76 5.69 -14.53
N TYR A 40 -4.20 6.73 -15.12
CA TYR A 40 -4.92 8.01 -15.31
C TYR A 40 -6.20 7.82 -16.14
N ASP A 41 -6.11 7.12 -17.28
CA ASP A 41 -7.25 6.84 -18.14
C ASP A 41 -8.34 6.02 -17.43
N GLY A 42 -7.95 5.16 -16.49
CA GLY A 42 -8.84 4.36 -15.65
C GLY A 42 -9.34 5.08 -14.39
N GLY A 43 -9.06 6.38 -14.22
CA GLY A 43 -9.49 7.16 -13.07
C GLY A 43 -8.69 6.90 -11.78
N VAL A 44 -7.54 6.22 -11.85
CA VAL A 44 -6.59 6.08 -10.75
C VAL A 44 -5.69 7.30 -10.76
N THR A 45 -5.90 8.19 -9.80
CA THR A 45 -5.18 9.47 -9.68
C THR A 45 -4.39 9.60 -8.39
N ALA A 46 -4.16 8.49 -7.69
CA ALA A 46 -3.36 8.45 -6.47
C ALA A 46 -2.20 7.46 -6.64
N LEU A 47 -0.99 7.89 -6.27
CA LEU A 47 0.25 7.10 -6.29
C LEU A 47 0.85 7.01 -4.90
N ASP A 48 1.32 5.83 -4.53
CA ASP A 48 2.14 5.59 -3.33
C ASP A 48 3.56 5.21 -3.73
N THR A 49 4.52 5.96 -3.26
CA THR A 49 5.96 5.73 -3.49
C THR A 49 6.78 5.93 -2.21
N ALA A 50 8.09 5.77 -2.30
CA ALA A 50 9.04 6.05 -1.22
C ALA A 50 10.47 6.17 -1.76
N PRO A 51 11.38 6.89 -1.08
CA PRO A 51 12.81 6.88 -1.39
C PRO A 51 13.44 5.49 -1.37
N GLU A 52 12.95 4.62 -0.48
CA GLU A 52 13.44 3.24 -0.33
C GLU A 52 12.97 2.29 -1.44
N TYR A 53 12.17 2.77 -2.40
CA TYR A 53 11.70 1.98 -3.56
C TYR A 53 12.63 2.13 -4.77
N GLY A 54 13.95 2.13 -4.56
CA GLY A 54 14.94 2.26 -5.64
C GLY A 54 14.77 3.59 -6.40
N ASP A 55 14.66 3.52 -7.72
CA ASP A 55 14.48 4.69 -8.58
C ASP A 55 13.01 5.03 -8.90
N SER A 56 12.05 4.48 -8.12
CA SER A 56 10.62 4.68 -8.36
C SER A 56 10.21 6.15 -8.43
N GLU A 57 10.67 6.99 -7.49
CA GLU A 57 10.34 8.43 -7.48
C GLU A 57 10.86 9.17 -8.72
N GLU A 58 12.10 8.89 -9.13
CA GLU A 58 12.69 9.49 -10.34
C GLU A 58 11.95 9.05 -11.61
N LEU A 59 11.63 7.76 -11.70
CA LEU A 59 10.87 7.19 -12.81
C LEU A 59 9.49 7.85 -12.90
N ILE A 60 8.78 7.98 -11.77
CA ILE A 60 7.45 8.61 -11.72
C ILE A 60 7.56 10.07 -12.17
N GLY A 61 8.47 10.85 -11.58
CA GLY A 61 8.64 12.27 -11.93
C GLY A 61 8.92 12.48 -13.40
N ARG A 62 9.79 11.64 -13.99
CA ARG A 62 10.10 11.67 -15.41
C ARG A 62 8.88 11.27 -16.26
N ALA A 63 8.24 10.16 -15.95
CA ALA A 63 7.12 9.63 -16.74
C ALA A 63 5.91 10.57 -16.74
N LEU A 64 5.55 11.13 -15.57
CA LEU A 64 4.44 12.07 -15.46
C LEU A 64 4.75 13.37 -16.21
N SER A 65 5.99 13.85 -16.18
CA SER A 65 6.43 15.00 -16.97
C SER A 65 6.30 14.76 -18.48
N GLU A 66 6.80 13.62 -18.98
CA GLU A 66 6.69 13.24 -20.39
C GLU A 66 5.23 13.03 -20.86
N LEU A 67 4.34 12.62 -19.96
CA LEU A 67 2.92 12.43 -20.23
C LEU A 67 2.08 13.72 -20.09
N GLY A 68 2.64 14.80 -19.54
CA GLY A 68 1.89 16.01 -19.21
C GLY A 68 0.91 15.82 -18.06
N LEU A 69 1.21 14.90 -17.13
CA LEU A 69 0.32 14.48 -16.03
C LEU A 69 0.84 14.84 -14.63
N SER A 70 1.89 15.66 -14.51
CA SER A 70 2.56 15.97 -13.23
C SER A 70 1.62 16.49 -12.14
N GLU A 71 0.60 17.27 -12.50
CA GLU A 71 -0.38 17.84 -11.57
C GLU A 71 -1.71 17.04 -11.50
N ARG A 72 -1.75 15.89 -12.16
CA ARG A 72 -2.98 15.07 -12.25
C ARG A 72 -3.03 13.96 -11.23
N PHE A 73 -1.91 13.68 -10.57
CA PHE A 73 -1.83 12.66 -9.54
C PHE A 73 -1.63 13.24 -8.16
N LYS A 74 -2.32 12.65 -7.19
CA LYS A 74 -2.07 12.81 -5.77
C LYS A 74 -0.95 11.89 -5.36
N ILE A 75 0.10 12.42 -4.74
CA ILE A 75 1.32 11.64 -4.43
C ILE A 75 1.50 11.50 -2.93
N VAL A 76 1.61 10.25 -2.49
CA VAL A 76 2.03 9.86 -1.14
C VAL A 76 3.47 9.37 -1.22
N THR A 77 4.39 10.02 -0.51
CA THR A 77 5.75 9.52 -0.33
C THR A 77 6.06 9.24 1.14
N LYS A 78 7.28 8.83 1.45
CA LYS A 78 7.65 8.43 2.80
C LYS A 78 8.99 9.01 3.21
N ILE A 79 9.20 9.15 4.50
CA ILE A 79 10.50 9.47 5.09
C ILE A 79 11.17 8.14 5.46
N PRO A 80 12.39 7.87 4.98
CA PRO A 80 13.14 6.69 5.37
C PRO A 80 13.36 6.62 6.88
N LYS A 81 13.63 5.42 7.39
CA LYS A 81 13.98 5.26 8.80
C LYS A 81 15.08 6.24 9.21
N LEU A 82 14.86 6.98 10.29
CA LEU A 82 15.80 7.94 10.80
C LEU A 82 17.08 7.25 11.32
N PRO A 83 18.28 7.71 10.94
CA PRO A 83 19.52 7.24 11.53
C PRO A 83 19.58 7.56 13.03
N ALA A 84 20.14 6.65 13.82
CA ALA A 84 20.31 6.88 15.25
C ALA A 84 21.16 8.13 15.52
N GLY A 85 20.67 9.04 16.37
CA GLY A 85 21.38 10.25 16.78
C GLY A 85 21.41 11.37 15.72
N CYS A 86 20.68 11.27 14.62
CA CYS A 86 20.58 12.34 13.64
C CYS A 86 19.76 13.53 14.18
N ASP A 87 19.98 14.71 13.61
CA ASP A 87 19.06 15.82 13.71
C ASP A 87 17.80 15.48 12.89
N ALA A 88 16.73 15.15 13.58
CA ALA A 88 15.49 14.67 12.97
C ALA A 88 14.83 15.72 12.07
N GLU A 89 14.84 17.01 12.46
CA GLU A 89 14.24 18.07 11.66
C GLU A 89 14.99 18.24 10.34
N LYS A 90 16.31 18.31 10.42
CA LYS A 90 17.16 18.40 9.24
C LYS A 90 17.01 17.19 8.32
N PHE A 91 17.06 15.98 8.89
CA PHE A 91 16.95 14.75 8.10
C PHE A 91 15.61 14.63 7.38
N ILE A 92 14.51 14.89 8.09
CA ILE A 92 13.15 14.84 7.50
C ILE A 92 13.00 15.87 6.39
N ALA A 93 13.44 17.11 6.62
CA ALA A 93 13.37 18.17 5.63
C ALA A 93 14.19 17.83 4.37
N GLU A 94 15.46 17.47 4.52
CA GLU A 94 16.35 17.13 3.40
C GLU A 94 15.85 15.90 2.62
N SER A 95 15.36 14.86 3.32
CA SER A 95 14.79 13.68 2.70
C SER A 95 13.55 14.03 1.86
N LEU A 96 12.66 14.83 2.42
CA LEU A 96 11.44 15.27 1.74
C LEU A 96 11.75 16.12 0.50
N GLU A 97 12.62 17.12 0.64
CA GLU A 97 13.06 17.97 -0.48
C GLU A 97 13.70 17.15 -1.60
N ALA A 98 14.49 16.12 -1.24
CA ALA A 98 15.08 15.21 -2.20
C ALA A 98 14.01 14.39 -2.94
N SER A 99 12.97 13.92 -2.25
CA SER A 99 11.82 13.23 -2.86
C SER A 99 11.05 14.14 -3.81
N LEU A 100 10.76 15.38 -3.40
CA LEU A 100 10.06 16.36 -4.25
C LEU A 100 10.85 16.65 -5.53
N ARG A 101 12.21 16.78 -5.43
CA ARG A 101 13.06 16.95 -6.62
C ARG A 101 12.99 15.75 -7.57
N ARG A 102 13.09 14.49 -7.05
CA ARG A 102 13.00 13.28 -7.88
C ARG A 102 11.62 13.16 -8.53
N LEU A 103 10.57 13.43 -7.79
CA LEU A 103 9.17 13.41 -8.27
C LEU A 103 8.84 14.59 -9.20
N ARG A 104 9.69 15.63 -9.26
CA ARG A 104 9.49 16.86 -10.04
C ARG A 104 8.20 17.59 -9.65
N ILE A 105 7.90 17.65 -8.36
CA ILE A 105 6.76 18.36 -7.78
C ILE A 105 7.22 19.33 -6.70
N ASN A 106 6.42 20.34 -6.41
CA ASN A 106 6.72 21.32 -5.38
C ASN A 106 6.22 20.90 -4.00
N ARG A 107 5.21 20.02 -3.94
CA ARG A 107 4.57 19.57 -2.72
C ARG A 107 3.98 18.19 -2.92
N ALA A 108 4.12 17.31 -1.93
CA ALA A 108 3.42 16.03 -1.89
C ALA A 108 2.07 16.16 -1.17
N ASP A 109 1.08 15.34 -1.55
CA ASP A 109 -0.24 15.35 -0.91
C ASP A 109 -0.21 14.69 0.46
N ALA A 110 0.68 13.73 0.67
CA ALA A 110 0.99 13.20 1.99
C ALA A 110 2.45 12.73 2.07
N ALA A 111 3.03 12.83 3.26
CA ALA A 111 4.27 12.13 3.60
C ALA A 111 4.08 11.32 4.89
N LEU A 112 4.65 10.12 4.92
CA LEU A 112 4.52 9.19 6.02
C LEU A 112 5.89 8.84 6.60
N LEU A 113 6.03 8.75 7.91
CA LEU A 113 7.16 8.04 8.49
C LEU A 113 7.09 6.57 8.05
N HIS A 114 8.14 6.08 7.40
CA HIS A 114 8.13 4.73 6.81
C HIS A 114 8.36 3.63 7.86
N ALA A 115 9.14 3.94 8.89
CA ALA A 115 9.39 3.05 10.02
C ALA A 115 8.54 3.46 11.23
N GLU A 116 7.78 2.53 11.77
CA GLU A 116 6.91 2.78 12.93
C GLU A 116 7.68 3.17 14.21
N VAL A 117 8.96 2.78 14.31
CA VAL A 117 9.84 3.19 15.42
C VAL A 117 10.15 4.69 15.42
N ASP A 118 9.95 5.36 14.28
CA ASP A 118 10.17 6.80 14.14
C ASP A 118 8.92 7.62 14.53
N PHE A 119 7.86 6.97 14.98
CA PHE A 119 6.63 7.62 15.43
C PHE A 119 6.84 8.83 16.36
N PRO A 120 7.82 8.82 17.30
CA PRO A 120 8.11 9.99 18.16
C PRO A 120 8.45 11.27 17.38
N TYR A 121 8.82 11.17 16.10
CA TYR A 121 9.14 12.32 15.24
C TYR A 121 7.96 12.79 14.38
N LEU A 122 6.74 12.29 14.63
CA LEU A 122 5.56 12.66 13.85
C LEU A 122 5.29 14.18 13.87
N ASP A 123 5.48 14.83 15.01
CA ASP A 123 5.26 16.29 15.12
C ASP A 123 6.29 17.08 14.31
N VAL A 124 7.52 16.56 14.17
CA VAL A 124 8.52 17.13 13.26
C VAL A 124 8.04 17.01 11.81
N LEU A 125 7.52 15.85 11.40
CA LEU A 125 6.96 15.69 10.07
C LEU A 125 5.74 16.60 9.86
N LYS A 126 4.86 16.77 10.86
CA LYS A 126 3.73 17.70 10.81
C LYS A 126 4.17 19.15 10.57
N SER A 127 5.31 19.58 11.10
CA SER A 127 5.83 20.93 10.86
C SER A 127 6.11 21.23 9.38
N MET A 128 6.36 20.18 8.57
CA MET A 128 6.56 20.33 7.11
C MET A 128 5.28 20.75 6.36
N VAL A 129 4.10 20.56 6.96
CA VAL A 129 2.84 21.12 6.44
C VAL A 129 2.89 22.64 6.48
N GLY A 130 3.32 23.23 7.60
CA GLY A 130 3.48 24.69 7.73
C GLY A 130 4.53 25.28 6.78
N ARG A 131 5.52 24.48 6.37
CA ARG A 131 6.53 24.84 5.35
C ARG A 131 6.02 24.69 3.91
N GLY A 132 4.82 24.16 3.70
CA GLY A 132 4.22 23.94 2.38
C GLY A 132 4.82 22.79 1.57
N LEU A 133 5.61 21.90 2.19
CA LEU A 133 6.24 20.75 1.50
C LEU A 133 5.30 19.56 1.34
N ILE A 134 4.33 19.42 2.25
CA ILE A 134 3.31 18.37 2.24
C ILE A 134 1.94 18.93 2.61
N GLU A 135 0.85 18.25 2.23
CA GLU A 135 -0.49 18.59 2.72
C GLU A 135 -0.80 17.92 4.06
N VAL A 136 -0.36 16.65 4.23
CA VAL A 136 -0.65 15.86 5.40
C VAL A 136 0.54 15.01 5.82
N ALA A 137 0.74 14.91 7.13
CA ALA A 137 1.72 14.06 7.77
C ALA A 137 1.05 12.79 8.33
N GLY A 138 1.77 11.68 8.28
CA GLY A 138 1.28 10.43 8.84
C GLY A 138 2.36 9.39 9.08
N VAL A 139 1.94 8.15 9.29
CA VAL A 139 2.84 7.03 9.57
C VAL A 139 2.38 5.75 8.85
N SER A 140 3.35 4.95 8.42
CA SER A 140 3.12 3.61 7.90
C SER A 140 3.36 2.59 9.00
N LEU A 141 2.30 1.88 9.41
CA LEU A 141 2.34 0.85 10.45
C LEU A 141 2.46 -0.54 9.84
N ASN A 142 3.19 -1.42 10.51
CA ASN A 142 3.45 -2.79 10.09
C ASN A 142 3.01 -3.83 11.12
N THR A 143 3.26 -3.57 12.40
CA THR A 143 3.04 -4.53 13.48
C THR A 143 1.84 -4.14 14.34
N ALA A 144 1.13 -5.15 14.83
CA ALA A 144 -0.06 -4.92 15.63
C ALA A 144 0.23 -4.20 16.96
N SER A 145 1.46 -4.25 17.46
CA SER A 145 1.88 -3.54 18.67
C SER A 145 1.81 -2.01 18.53
N HIS A 146 1.98 -1.47 17.32
CA HIS A 146 1.95 -0.03 17.03
C HIS A 146 0.60 0.51 16.57
N ARG A 147 -0.44 -0.34 16.54
CA ARG A 147 -1.74 0.08 15.99
C ARG A 147 -2.40 1.23 16.76
N ASP A 148 -2.14 1.37 18.08
CA ASP A 148 -2.70 2.42 18.91
C ASP A 148 -1.91 3.73 18.81
N ASP A 149 -0.63 3.66 18.43
CA ASP A 149 0.21 4.84 18.21
C ASP A 149 -0.35 5.73 17.10
N GLY A 150 -1.01 5.11 16.11
CA GLY A 150 -1.63 5.83 15.01
C GLY A 150 -2.78 6.76 15.39
N ASP A 151 -3.28 6.75 16.62
CA ASP A 151 -4.46 7.54 17.02
C ASP A 151 -4.23 9.05 16.98
N VAL A 152 -3.00 9.53 17.01
CA VAL A 152 -2.63 10.96 16.90
C VAL A 152 -2.17 11.37 15.49
N ALA A 153 -2.12 10.44 14.53
CA ALA A 153 -1.74 10.73 13.15
C ALA A 153 -2.96 11.14 12.31
N ASP A 154 -2.81 12.16 11.46
CA ASP A 154 -3.86 12.60 10.53
C ASP A 154 -4.03 11.64 9.36
N CYS A 155 -2.97 10.90 9.05
CA CYS A 155 -2.94 9.93 7.96
C CYS A 155 -2.23 8.65 8.41
N LEU A 156 -2.80 7.50 8.06
CA LEU A 156 -2.22 6.18 8.29
C LEU A 156 -2.08 5.40 6.99
N GLN A 157 -1.01 4.64 6.87
CA GLN A 157 -0.94 3.55 5.92
C GLN A 157 -0.77 2.24 6.68
N VAL A 158 -1.72 1.31 6.50
CA VAL A 158 -1.78 0.06 7.25
C VAL A 158 -1.96 -1.14 6.32
N PRO A 159 -1.44 -2.33 6.67
CA PRO A 159 -1.79 -3.54 5.94
C PRO A 159 -3.23 -3.96 6.28
N ALA A 160 -3.95 -4.41 5.25
CA ALA A 160 -5.19 -5.17 5.42
C ALA A 160 -5.47 -6.01 4.18
N SER A 161 -6.10 -7.16 4.38
CA SER A 161 -6.51 -8.09 3.33
C SER A 161 -7.70 -8.93 3.79
N LEU A 162 -8.11 -9.88 2.96
CA LEU A 162 -9.09 -10.90 3.38
C LEU A 162 -8.71 -11.62 4.68
N LEU A 163 -7.41 -11.80 4.93
CA LEU A 163 -6.87 -12.58 6.05
C LEU A 163 -6.12 -11.74 7.09
N ASP A 164 -5.76 -10.50 6.77
CA ASP A 164 -5.09 -9.58 7.69
C ASP A 164 -6.08 -8.51 8.17
N ARG A 165 -6.53 -8.65 9.40
CA ARG A 165 -7.53 -7.80 10.04
C ARG A 165 -6.98 -6.99 11.21
N ARG A 166 -5.66 -7.09 11.44
CA ARG A 166 -4.99 -6.51 12.62
C ARG A 166 -5.25 -5.00 12.82
N PHE A 167 -5.53 -4.28 11.73
CA PHE A 167 -5.71 -2.83 11.73
C PHE A 167 -7.15 -2.37 11.45
N ASP A 168 -8.13 -3.27 11.38
CA ASP A 168 -9.53 -2.91 11.11
C ASP A 168 -10.05 -1.83 12.06
N ARG A 169 -9.63 -1.84 13.32
CA ARG A 169 -10.00 -0.83 14.32
C ARG A 169 -9.44 0.57 14.05
N CYS A 170 -8.45 0.71 13.16
CA CYS A 170 -7.91 2.00 12.75
C CYS A 170 -8.80 2.71 11.74
N PHE A 171 -9.78 2.02 11.16
CA PHE A 171 -10.67 2.56 10.14
C PHE A 171 -11.72 3.50 10.77
N GLY A 172 -12.17 4.50 10.01
CA GLY A 172 -13.36 5.29 10.34
C GLY A 172 -13.21 6.34 11.45
N LYS A 173 -12.02 6.57 12.01
CA LYS A 173 -11.79 7.52 13.11
C LYS A 173 -11.56 8.97 12.65
N GLY A 174 -12.16 9.41 11.52
CA GLY A 174 -12.02 10.78 11.02
C GLY A 174 -10.68 11.10 10.33
N ARG A 175 -9.77 10.12 10.26
CA ARG A 175 -8.45 10.25 9.63
C ARG A 175 -8.40 9.64 8.23
N HIS A 176 -7.33 9.93 7.49
CA HIS A 176 -7.09 9.29 6.20
C HIS A 176 -6.39 7.94 6.42
N VAL A 177 -7.01 6.86 5.99
CA VAL A 177 -6.42 5.52 6.04
C VAL A 177 -6.20 5.00 4.63
N PHE A 178 -4.95 4.75 4.28
CA PHE A 178 -4.52 4.07 3.07
C PHE A 178 -4.25 2.60 3.41
N VAL A 179 -4.88 1.69 2.70
CA VAL A 179 -4.73 0.25 2.91
C VAL A 179 -3.76 -0.31 1.89
N ARG A 180 -2.72 -1.01 2.36
CA ARG A 180 -1.78 -1.77 1.52
C ARG A 180 -1.87 -3.26 1.79
N GLY A 181 -1.27 -4.06 0.91
CA GLY A 181 -1.21 -5.50 1.11
C GLY A 181 -2.49 -6.25 0.77
N ALA A 182 -3.40 -5.65 -0.02
CA ALA A 182 -4.69 -6.24 -0.41
C ALA A 182 -4.58 -7.70 -0.90
N TYR A 183 -3.51 -8.02 -1.60
CA TYR A 183 -3.22 -9.35 -2.13
C TYR A 183 -2.11 -10.10 -1.37
N MET A 184 -1.71 -9.64 -0.17
CA MET A 184 -0.60 -10.22 0.60
C MET A 184 0.67 -10.38 -0.27
N GLN A 185 1.16 -9.28 -0.87
CA GLN A 185 2.27 -9.28 -1.85
C GLN A 185 2.03 -10.24 -3.04
N GLY A 186 0.79 -10.48 -3.41
CA GLY A 186 0.39 -11.38 -4.48
C GLY A 186 0.15 -12.83 -4.03
N MET A 187 0.46 -13.20 -2.78
CA MET A 187 0.31 -14.57 -2.28
C MET A 187 -1.10 -15.12 -2.47
N LEU A 188 -2.13 -14.32 -2.25
CA LEU A 188 -3.52 -14.74 -2.46
C LEU A 188 -3.85 -15.10 -3.91
N LEU A 189 -3.07 -14.62 -4.88
CA LEU A 189 -3.29 -14.83 -6.31
C LEU A 189 -2.40 -15.91 -6.91
N MET A 190 -1.42 -16.43 -6.14
CA MET A 190 -0.49 -17.46 -6.62
C MET A 190 -1.20 -18.80 -6.82
N PRO A 191 -0.70 -19.69 -7.69
CA PRO A 191 -1.08 -21.09 -7.69
C PRO A 191 -0.90 -21.69 -6.29
N GLU A 192 -1.87 -22.47 -5.82
CA GLU A 192 -1.92 -23.00 -4.47
C GLU A 192 -0.61 -23.69 -4.06
N GLY A 193 -0.04 -24.52 -4.92
CA GLY A 193 1.21 -25.23 -4.64
C GLY A 193 2.46 -24.36 -4.50
N LYS A 194 2.34 -23.04 -4.73
CA LYS A 194 3.41 -22.04 -4.51
C LYS A 194 3.21 -21.22 -3.23
N ILE A 195 2.07 -21.36 -2.56
CA ILE A 195 1.83 -20.68 -1.28
C ILE A 195 2.55 -21.45 -0.19
N PHE A 196 3.50 -20.77 0.46
CA PHE A 196 4.36 -21.41 1.46
C PHE A 196 3.82 -21.36 2.90
N ILE A 197 2.61 -20.84 3.12
CA ILE A 197 1.93 -20.74 4.41
C ILE A 197 0.67 -21.61 4.36
N PRO A 198 0.67 -22.84 4.96
CA PRO A 198 -0.47 -23.76 4.91
C PRO A 198 -1.77 -23.16 5.45
N GLU A 199 -1.69 -22.32 6.48
CA GLU A 199 -2.85 -21.64 7.07
C GLU A 199 -3.52 -20.71 6.06
N VAL A 200 -2.73 -20.03 5.23
CA VAL A 200 -3.26 -19.19 4.14
C VAL A 200 -3.93 -20.05 3.07
N VAL A 201 -3.35 -21.20 2.73
CA VAL A 201 -3.95 -22.17 1.79
C VAL A 201 -5.31 -22.63 2.29
N GLU A 202 -5.41 -23.03 3.57
CA GLU A 202 -6.66 -23.49 4.16
C GLU A 202 -7.76 -22.42 4.08
N ARG A 203 -7.45 -21.19 4.45
CA ARG A 203 -8.39 -20.07 4.41
C ARG A 203 -8.81 -19.74 2.98
N ARG A 204 -7.85 -19.70 2.06
CA ARG A 204 -8.11 -19.45 0.67
C ARG A 204 -9.07 -20.47 0.06
N ARG A 205 -8.88 -21.78 0.32
CA ARG A 205 -9.79 -22.83 -0.15
C ARG A 205 -11.24 -22.63 0.35
N LYS A 206 -11.40 -22.10 1.55
CA LYS A 206 -12.74 -21.77 2.08
C LYS A 206 -13.34 -20.58 1.34
N LEU A 207 -12.54 -19.55 1.06
CA LEU A 207 -12.97 -18.36 0.32
C LEU A 207 -13.30 -18.66 -1.15
N GLU A 208 -12.59 -19.57 -1.80
CA GLU A 208 -12.84 -20.00 -3.19
C GLU A 208 -14.23 -20.63 -3.36
N LYS A 209 -14.81 -21.23 -2.30
CA LYS A 209 -16.17 -21.77 -2.31
C LYS A 209 -17.26 -20.71 -2.49
N LEU A 210 -16.94 -19.44 -2.33
CA LEU A 210 -17.87 -18.33 -2.63
C LEU A 210 -18.09 -18.16 -4.14
N GLY A 211 -17.25 -18.76 -4.99
CA GLY A 211 -17.37 -18.68 -6.46
C GLY A 211 -17.00 -17.33 -7.05
N ILE A 212 -16.43 -16.41 -6.24
CA ILE A 212 -15.95 -15.10 -6.67
C ILE A 212 -14.44 -15.20 -6.93
N PRO A 213 -13.93 -14.70 -8.09
CA PRO A 213 -12.50 -14.68 -8.35
C PRO A 213 -11.72 -14.02 -7.21
N MET A 214 -10.59 -14.61 -6.79
CA MET A 214 -9.88 -14.19 -5.56
C MET A 214 -9.43 -12.71 -5.62
N ALA A 215 -8.98 -12.22 -6.77
CA ALA A 215 -8.62 -10.80 -6.93
C ALA A 215 -9.83 -9.88 -6.71
N GLU A 216 -10.97 -10.27 -7.27
CA GLU A 216 -12.23 -9.53 -7.12
C GLU A 216 -12.71 -9.56 -5.66
N LEU A 217 -12.71 -10.74 -5.03
CA LEU A 217 -13.10 -10.91 -3.65
C LEU A 217 -12.26 -10.04 -2.71
N ALA A 218 -10.92 -10.05 -2.90
CA ALA A 218 -9.99 -9.30 -2.05
C ALA A 218 -10.21 -7.78 -2.13
N LEU A 219 -10.34 -7.22 -3.32
CA LEU A 219 -10.55 -5.78 -3.46
C LEU A 219 -11.96 -5.36 -3.05
N ARG A 220 -13.00 -6.08 -3.48
CA ARG A 220 -14.38 -5.74 -3.11
C ARG A 220 -14.60 -5.82 -1.61
N PHE A 221 -13.98 -6.80 -0.92
CA PHE A 221 -14.00 -6.88 0.54
C PHE A 221 -13.46 -5.60 1.18
N LEU A 222 -12.29 -5.14 0.76
CA LEU A 222 -11.68 -3.92 1.31
C LEU A 222 -12.49 -2.67 0.94
N PHE A 223 -13.05 -2.60 -0.27
CA PHE A 223 -13.93 -1.51 -0.69
C PHE A 223 -15.29 -1.50 0.03
N SER A 224 -15.70 -2.62 0.62
CA SER A 224 -16.92 -2.73 1.44
C SER A 224 -16.69 -2.24 2.88
N LYS A 225 -15.44 -2.10 3.32
CA LYS A 225 -15.13 -1.59 4.66
C LYS A 225 -15.33 -0.08 4.75
N PRO A 226 -16.01 0.41 5.79
CA PRO A 226 -16.09 1.85 6.05
C PRO A 226 -14.74 2.37 6.53
N GLY A 227 -14.29 3.50 5.98
CA GLY A 227 -13.12 4.22 6.50
C GLY A 227 -11.89 4.28 5.63
N PRO A 228 -11.41 3.23 4.94
CA PRO A 228 -10.30 3.37 4.01
C PRO A 228 -10.59 4.43 2.93
N LYS A 229 -9.61 5.31 2.68
CA LYS A 229 -9.71 6.32 1.62
C LYS A 229 -9.27 5.76 0.28
N SER A 230 -8.20 4.95 0.29
CA SER A 230 -7.68 4.30 -0.90
C SER A 230 -7.12 2.92 -0.57
N ILE A 231 -7.31 1.98 -1.49
CA ILE A 231 -6.71 0.66 -1.44
C ILE A 231 -5.55 0.62 -2.42
N LEU A 232 -4.34 0.32 -1.92
CA LEU A 232 -3.13 0.25 -2.71
C LEU A 232 -2.99 -1.12 -3.38
N THR A 233 -2.76 -1.10 -4.69
CA THR A 233 -2.33 -2.28 -5.44
C THR A 233 -1.09 -1.97 -6.26
N GLY A 234 -0.06 -2.80 -6.13
CA GLY A 234 1.07 -2.80 -7.05
C GLY A 234 0.76 -3.66 -8.27
N VAL A 235 1.33 -3.31 -9.41
CA VAL A 235 1.20 -4.06 -10.65
C VAL A 235 2.51 -4.06 -11.43
N GLU A 236 2.73 -5.08 -12.25
CA GLU A 236 3.85 -5.20 -13.18
C GLU A 236 3.43 -4.95 -14.64
N THR A 237 2.12 -5.04 -14.94
CA THR A 237 1.58 -4.91 -16.30
C THR A 237 0.34 -4.02 -16.37
N VAL A 238 0.07 -3.50 -17.56
CA VAL A 238 -1.15 -2.73 -17.84
C VAL A 238 -2.41 -3.58 -17.64
N ASP A 239 -2.37 -4.86 -17.95
CA ASP A 239 -3.53 -5.75 -17.83
C ASP A 239 -3.91 -6.00 -16.37
N GLN A 240 -2.92 -6.17 -15.48
CA GLN A 240 -3.17 -6.25 -14.04
C GLN A 240 -3.82 -4.97 -13.52
N LEU A 241 -3.36 -3.80 -13.99
CA LEU A 241 -3.96 -2.54 -13.61
C LEU A 241 -5.41 -2.41 -14.10
N LYS A 242 -5.66 -2.72 -15.38
CA LYS A 242 -7.01 -2.70 -15.95
C LYS A 242 -7.97 -3.61 -15.19
N GLU A 243 -7.52 -4.79 -14.78
CA GLU A 243 -8.33 -5.70 -13.97
C GLU A 243 -8.65 -5.09 -12.59
N ASN A 244 -7.68 -4.50 -11.91
CA ASN A 244 -7.91 -3.81 -10.64
C ASN A 244 -8.89 -2.63 -10.79
N VAL A 245 -8.79 -1.87 -11.88
CA VAL A 245 -9.72 -0.78 -12.22
C VAL A 245 -11.13 -1.32 -12.47
N ARG A 246 -11.25 -2.41 -13.25
CA ARG A 246 -12.54 -3.09 -13.49
C ARG A 246 -13.19 -3.51 -12.17
N ILE A 247 -12.41 -4.13 -11.29
CA ILE A 247 -12.91 -4.57 -9.97
C ILE A 247 -13.33 -3.38 -9.10
N ALA A 248 -12.56 -2.29 -9.11
CA ALA A 248 -12.87 -1.10 -8.31
C ALA A 248 -14.19 -0.42 -8.73
N ALA A 249 -14.66 -0.65 -9.96
CA ALA A 249 -15.94 -0.18 -10.48
C ALA A 249 -17.13 -1.10 -10.11
N LEU A 250 -16.88 -2.31 -9.63
CA LEU A 250 -17.94 -3.23 -9.20
C LEU A 250 -18.61 -2.73 -7.89
N PRO A 251 -19.87 -3.14 -7.65
CA PRO A 251 -20.52 -2.86 -6.38
C PRO A 251 -19.78 -3.55 -5.21
N PRO A 252 -19.93 -3.05 -3.98
CA PRO A 252 -19.45 -3.75 -2.78
C PRO A 252 -19.95 -5.18 -2.74
N LEU A 253 -19.33 -6.03 -1.90
CA LEU A 253 -19.88 -7.35 -1.58
C LEU A 253 -21.24 -7.17 -0.91
N ASP A 254 -22.17 -8.10 -1.18
CA ASP A 254 -23.41 -8.13 -0.43
C ASP A 254 -23.15 -8.57 1.04
N GLU A 255 -24.14 -8.34 1.90
CA GLU A 255 -24.02 -8.62 3.33
C GLU A 255 -23.74 -10.10 3.63
N ASN A 256 -24.30 -11.02 2.83
CA ASN A 256 -24.12 -12.44 3.00
C ASN A 256 -22.70 -12.88 2.66
N ASP A 257 -22.15 -12.40 1.53
CA ASP A 257 -20.77 -12.71 1.13
C ASP A 257 -19.77 -12.02 2.06
N LEU A 258 -20.04 -10.78 2.47
CA LEU A 258 -19.20 -10.10 3.45
C LEU A 258 -19.13 -10.87 4.77
N ARG A 259 -20.27 -11.36 5.29
CA ARG A 259 -20.33 -12.17 6.50
C ARG A 259 -19.54 -13.46 6.34
N LYS A 260 -19.68 -14.20 5.22
CA LYS A 260 -18.92 -15.43 4.96
C LYS A 260 -17.41 -15.20 4.91
N VAL A 261 -16.96 -14.07 4.32
CA VAL A 261 -15.56 -13.70 4.35
C VAL A 261 -15.09 -13.44 5.77
N GLU A 262 -15.88 -12.73 6.57
CA GLU A 262 -15.55 -12.44 7.97
C GLU A 262 -15.48 -13.70 8.81
N GLU A 263 -16.45 -14.60 8.68
CA GLU A 263 -16.47 -15.91 9.36
C GLU A 263 -15.24 -16.75 8.96
N THR A 264 -14.81 -16.70 7.69
CA THR A 264 -13.63 -17.44 7.22
C THR A 264 -12.33 -16.86 7.78
N ALA A 265 -12.28 -15.57 8.02
CA ALA A 265 -11.10 -14.92 8.61
C ALA A 265 -10.89 -15.26 10.09
N PHE A 266 -11.92 -15.75 10.80
CA PHE A 266 -11.82 -16.14 12.21
C PHE A 266 -11.56 -17.64 12.42
N PRO A 267 -10.80 -17.99 13.50
CA PRO A 267 -9.98 -17.08 14.31
C PRO A 267 -8.89 -16.41 13.46
N GLU A 268 -8.44 -15.22 13.88
CA GLU A 268 -7.39 -14.48 13.17
C GLU A 268 -6.13 -15.35 13.02
N LEU A 269 -5.49 -15.24 11.86
CA LEU A 269 -4.20 -15.90 11.65
C LEU A 269 -3.10 -15.19 12.46
N PRO A 270 -2.10 -15.93 12.96
CA PRO A 270 -0.93 -15.33 13.59
C PRO A 270 -0.29 -14.26 12.70
N GLU A 271 0.21 -13.19 13.32
CA GLU A 271 0.84 -12.08 12.59
C GLU A 271 1.94 -12.56 11.63
N MET A 272 2.70 -13.58 12.00
CA MET A 272 3.73 -14.16 11.16
C MET A 272 3.21 -14.80 9.86
N CYS A 273 1.94 -15.15 9.79
CA CYS A 273 1.32 -15.69 8.57
C CYS A 273 0.88 -14.57 7.61
N VAL A 274 0.45 -13.44 8.14
CA VAL A 274 -0.16 -12.36 7.34
C VAL A 274 0.76 -11.18 7.08
N SER A 275 1.84 -11.02 7.87
CA SER A 275 2.78 -9.91 7.74
C SER A 275 4.05 -10.32 6.99
N PRO A 276 4.33 -9.73 5.81
CA PRO A 276 5.52 -10.05 5.02
C PRO A 276 6.85 -9.84 5.76
N SER A 277 6.89 -8.94 6.73
CA SER A 277 8.09 -8.70 7.54
C SER A 277 8.55 -9.92 8.33
N PHE A 278 7.63 -10.85 8.64
CA PHE A 278 7.93 -12.06 9.37
C PHE A 278 8.10 -13.32 8.49
N TRP A 279 7.87 -13.23 7.17
CA TRP A 279 7.90 -14.42 6.32
C TRP A 279 9.28 -15.08 6.20
N SER A 280 10.36 -14.31 6.28
CA SER A 280 11.71 -14.90 6.35
C SER A 280 11.91 -15.71 7.64
N GLN A 281 11.37 -15.25 8.75
CA GLN A 281 11.39 -15.98 10.02
C GLN A 281 10.47 -17.19 9.97
N TYR A 282 9.26 -17.03 9.41
CA TYR A 282 8.31 -18.15 9.21
C TYR A 282 8.95 -19.28 8.42
N LYS A 283 9.59 -18.96 7.27
CA LYS A 283 10.29 -19.96 6.45
C LYS A 283 11.39 -20.70 7.23
N LYS A 284 12.20 -19.98 8.02
CA LYS A 284 13.25 -20.60 8.86
C LYS A 284 12.67 -21.54 9.89
N LEU A 285 11.59 -21.15 10.59
CA LEU A 285 10.96 -21.97 11.63
C LEU A 285 10.34 -23.25 11.08
N HIS A 286 9.86 -23.21 9.84
CA HIS A 286 9.18 -24.36 9.19
C HIS A 286 10.07 -25.08 8.17
N ASN A 287 11.39 -24.79 8.09
CA ASN A 287 12.34 -25.39 7.16
C ASN A 287 11.90 -25.27 5.68
N ILE A 288 11.27 -24.15 5.29
CA ILE A 288 10.80 -23.87 3.94
C ILE A 288 11.92 -23.11 3.18
N GLN A 289 12.29 -23.65 2.02
CA GLN A 289 13.30 -23.04 1.14
C GLN A 289 12.77 -21.82 0.36
#